data_3c2fb5c41be7c10403e8abe8c975823f
#
_entry.id   3c2fb5c41be7c10403e8abe8c975823f
#
_cell.length_a   1.000
_cell.length_b   1.000
_cell.length_c   1.000
_cell.angle_alpha   90.00
_cell.angle_beta   90.00
_cell.angle_gamma   90.00
#
_symmetry.space_group_name_H-M   'P 1'
#
loop_
_entity.id
_entity.type
_entity.pdbx_description
1 polymer ?
#
loop_
_entity_poly.entity_id
_entity_poly.type
_entity_poly.pdbx_seq_one_letter_code
_entity_poly.pdbx_strand_id
1 'polypeptide(L)'
;VGADRSKMDIIQMDPEEGAAALVSGDVVMACLFGGNSIKAAVAVGSRLLTVQEARDAGILGIDITSVTDKFMKENPGMLRTFIEVTHEANDRYRAGKSDMNSMSKASEMKVADMKETLDGFKFLTPSETKQSMESGNLDGFLKGMGTPDGAVDTSFLPL
;
A
#
# COMPACT_ATOMS: atom_id res chain seq x y z
N VAL A 1 13.29 -5.07 15.51
CA VAL A 1 14.59 -4.38 15.48
C VAL A 1 14.97 -3.78 16.84
N GLY A 2 14.22 -4.04 17.92
CA GLY A 2 14.60 -3.70 19.30
C GLY A 2 14.65 -2.20 19.63
N ALA A 3 14.04 -1.34 18.83
CA ALA A 3 13.96 0.08 19.13
C ALA A 3 12.98 0.33 20.29
N ASP A 4 13.43 1.10 21.27
CA ASP A 4 12.61 1.47 22.42
C ASP A 4 11.74 2.69 22.08
N ARG A 5 10.44 2.44 21.82
CA ARG A 5 9.48 3.48 21.46
C ARG A 5 9.31 4.56 22.53
N SER A 6 9.59 4.24 23.80
CA SER A 6 9.49 5.24 24.89
C SER A 6 10.55 6.33 24.79
N LYS A 7 11.58 6.12 23.98
CA LYS A 7 12.66 7.09 23.72
C LYS A 7 12.50 7.82 22.39
N MET A 8 11.35 7.65 21.72
CA MET A 8 11.05 8.28 20.45
C MET A 8 9.90 9.24 20.62
N ASP A 9 10.04 10.43 20.09
CA ASP A 9 8.92 11.34 19.86
C ASP A 9 8.35 11.06 18.48
N ILE A 10 7.16 10.42 18.43
CA ILE A 10 6.50 9.99 17.19
C ILE A 10 5.34 10.92 16.94
N ILE A 11 5.46 11.70 15.86
CA ILE A 11 4.46 12.70 15.48
C ILE A 11 3.73 12.18 14.23
N GLN A 12 2.40 12.14 14.27
CA GLN A 12 1.58 11.81 13.13
C GLN A 12 1.40 13.05 12.26
N MET A 13 1.77 12.93 10.98
CA MET A 13 1.69 14.00 9.99
C MET A 13 1.23 13.43 8.65
N ASP A 14 0.65 14.28 7.81
CA ASP A 14 0.45 13.93 6.40
C ASP A 14 1.80 13.79 5.68
N PRO A 15 1.90 12.98 4.60
CA PRO A 15 3.18 12.71 3.93
C PRO A 15 3.92 13.96 3.47
N GLU A 16 3.20 14.98 2.99
CA GLU A 16 3.79 16.25 2.55
C GLU A 16 4.33 17.06 3.72
N GLU A 17 3.60 17.10 4.83
CA GLU A 17 4.04 17.77 6.07
C GLU A 17 5.25 17.05 6.67
N GLY A 18 5.23 15.71 6.72
CA GLY A 18 6.36 14.92 7.19
C GLY A 18 7.61 15.10 6.34
N ALA A 19 7.45 15.20 5.01
CA ALA A 19 8.56 15.52 4.11
C ALA A 19 9.10 16.94 4.35
N ALA A 20 8.23 17.93 4.54
CA ALA A 20 8.63 19.30 4.85
C ALA A 20 9.36 19.38 6.20
N ALA A 21 8.88 18.70 7.22
CA ALA A 21 9.51 18.62 8.54
C ALA A 21 10.91 17.97 8.49
N LEU A 22 11.10 16.97 7.63
CA LEU A 22 12.43 16.38 7.40
C LEU A 22 13.36 17.36 6.69
N VAL A 23 12.84 18.08 5.68
CA VAL A 23 13.61 19.10 4.92
C VAL A 23 14.03 20.26 5.83
N SER A 24 13.17 20.72 6.74
CA SER A 24 13.48 21.80 7.71
C SER A 24 14.37 21.33 8.87
N GLY A 25 14.47 20.02 9.10
CA GLY A 25 15.22 19.46 10.21
C GLY A 25 14.42 19.38 11.52
N ASP A 26 13.10 19.60 11.49
CA ASP A 26 12.22 19.48 12.65
C ASP A 26 12.04 18.01 13.09
N VAL A 27 12.22 17.08 12.15
CA VAL A 27 12.31 15.64 12.42
C VAL A 27 13.60 15.06 11.83
N VAL A 28 14.14 14.05 12.48
CA VAL A 28 15.38 13.36 12.05
C VAL A 28 15.10 12.16 11.18
N MET A 29 13.86 11.66 11.16
CA MET A 29 13.42 10.52 10.39
C MET A 29 11.96 10.68 10.02
N ALA A 30 11.56 10.27 8.81
CA ALA A 30 10.18 10.27 8.37
C ALA A 30 9.85 8.95 7.65
N CYS A 31 8.65 8.42 7.93
CA CYS A 31 8.04 7.33 7.16
C CYS A 31 7.06 7.94 6.19
N LEU A 32 7.36 7.88 4.91
CA LEU A 32 6.64 8.61 3.86
C LEU A 32 6.12 7.67 2.78
N PHE A 33 5.01 8.09 2.19
CA PHE A 33 4.47 7.49 0.97
C PHE A 33 4.08 8.61 -0.02
N GLY A 34 3.86 8.23 -1.29
CA GLY A 34 3.62 9.20 -2.36
C GLY A 34 4.90 9.74 -2.98
N GLY A 35 4.90 9.82 -4.32
CA GLY A 35 6.11 10.11 -5.11
C GLY A 35 6.75 11.47 -4.78
N ASN A 36 5.95 12.51 -4.58
CA ASN A 36 6.46 13.87 -4.31
C ASN A 36 7.11 13.96 -2.93
N SER A 37 6.47 13.41 -1.90
CA SER A 37 7.00 13.41 -0.52
C SER A 37 8.30 12.61 -0.42
N ILE A 38 8.36 11.44 -1.07
CA ILE A 38 9.58 10.62 -1.13
C ILE A 38 10.70 11.36 -1.87
N LYS A 39 10.41 11.99 -3.02
CA LYS A 39 11.42 12.78 -3.77
C LYS A 39 11.98 13.92 -2.94
N ALA A 40 11.13 14.67 -2.23
CA ALA A 40 11.58 15.76 -1.36
C ALA A 40 12.49 15.25 -0.23
N ALA A 41 12.12 14.16 0.42
CA ALA A 41 12.90 13.56 1.49
C ALA A 41 14.27 13.03 1.02
N VAL A 42 14.32 12.34 -0.13
CA VAL A 42 15.56 11.78 -0.69
C VAL A 42 16.52 12.86 -1.18
N ALA A 43 16.02 14.05 -1.50
CA ALA A 43 16.86 15.19 -1.87
C ALA A 43 17.73 15.72 -0.71
N VAL A 44 17.31 15.50 0.55
CA VAL A 44 18.00 16.02 1.75
C VAL A 44 18.48 14.91 2.68
N GLY A 45 18.05 13.67 2.46
CA GLY A 45 18.35 12.54 3.33
C GLY A 45 18.66 11.26 2.56
N SER A 46 18.87 10.19 3.30
CA SER A 46 19.13 8.85 2.76
C SER A 46 17.99 7.90 3.10
N ARG A 47 17.63 7.05 2.15
CA ARG A 47 16.68 5.96 2.41
C ARG A 47 17.34 4.92 3.31
N LEU A 48 16.73 4.61 4.45
CA LEU A 48 17.26 3.62 5.40
C LEU A 48 17.09 2.19 4.91
N LEU A 49 15.96 1.91 4.24
CA LEU A 49 15.65 0.60 3.68
C LEU A 49 15.09 0.76 2.28
N THR A 50 15.54 -0.05 1.35
CA THR A 50 14.87 -0.23 0.07
C THR A 50 13.61 -1.09 0.27
N VAL A 51 12.72 -1.09 -0.71
CA VAL A 51 11.52 -1.95 -0.69
C VAL A 51 11.90 -3.43 -0.58
N GLN A 52 13.00 -3.85 -1.22
CA GLN A 52 13.46 -5.23 -1.16
C GLN A 52 14.02 -5.58 0.23
N GLU A 53 14.87 -4.74 0.80
CA GLU A 53 15.40 -4.95 2.15
C GLU A 53 14.28 -4.97 3.21
N ALA A 54 13.25 -4.13 3.06
CA ALA A 54 12.08 -4.17 3.94
C ALA A 54 11.33 -5.51 3.82
N ARG A 55 11.13 -6.03 2.60
CA ARG A 55 10.53 -7.34 2.37
C ARG A 55 11.36 -8.47 2.97
N ASP A 56 12.67 -8.45 2.76
CA ASP A 56 13.60 -9.45 3.29
C ASP A 56 13.64 -9.44 4.83
N ALA A 57 13.42 -8.27 5.43
CA ALA A 57 13.25 -8.10 6.87
C ALA A 57 11.83 -8.46 7.39
N GLY A 58 10.92 -8.93 6.52
CA GLY A 58 9.55 -9.27 6.90
C GLY A 58 8.64 -8.06 7.14
N ILE A 59 9.06 -6.87 6.72
CA ILE A 59 8.24 -5.67 6.79
C ILE A 59 7.30 -5.68 5.59
N LEU A 60 6.01 -5.88 5.85
CA LEU A 60 4.98 -5.88 4.82
C LEU A 60 4.52 -4.44 4.54
N GLY A 61 4.63 -4.02 3.28
CA GLY A 61 3.90 -2.87 2.76
C GLY A 61 2.69 -3.40 2.00
N ILE A 62 1.49 -3.14 2.49
CA ILE A 62 0.24 -3.65 1.91
C ILE A 62 -0.69 -2.47 1.67
N ASP A 63 -1.21 -2.38 0.45
CA ASP A 63 -2.39 -1.56 0.16
C ASP A 63 -3.61 -2.47 0.19
N ILE A 64 -4.58 -2.11 1.02
CA ILE A 64 -5.83 -2.85 1.19
C ILE A 64 -7.02 -1.93 0.95
N THR A 65 -8.05 -2.48 0.35
CA THR A 65 -9.37 -1.85 0.32
C THR A 65 -10.22 -2.46 1.42
N SER A 66 -10.81 -1.63 2.25
CA SER A 66 -11.73 -2.04 3.30
C SER A 66 -13.13 -1.49 3.06
N VAL A 67 -14.13 -2.24 3.45
CA VAL A 67 -15.54 -1.85 3.40
C VAL A 67 -16.19 -2.12 4.76
N THR A 68 -17.26 -1.41 5.07
CA THR A 68 -18.01 -1.69 6.29
C THR A 68 -18.83 -2.97 6.13
N ASP A 69 -19.07 -3.70 7.23
CA ASP A 69 -19.96 -4.87 7.26
C ASP A 69 -21.34 -4.55 6.70
N LYS A 70 -21.85 -3.34 6.99
CA LYS A 70 -23.13 -2.87 6.46
C LYS A 70 -23.09 -2.80 4.93
N PHE A 71 -22.06 -2.17 4.35
CA PHE A 71 -21.94 -2.08 2.89
C PHE A 71 -21.85 -3.45 2.23
N MET A 72 -21.02 -4.33 2.78
CA MET A 72 -20.85 -5.70 2.29
C MET A 72 -22.18 -6.49 2.28
N LYS A 73 -22.98 -6.38 3.35
CA LYS A 73 -24.29 -7.06 3.47
C LYS A 73 -25.35 -6.46 2.54
N GLU A 74 -25.37 -5.15 2.39
CA GLU A 74 -26.39 -4.45 1.58
C GLU A 74 -26.06 -4.46 0.08
N ASN A 75 -24.77 -4.55 -0.30
CA ASN A 75 -24.31 -4.39 -1.67
C ASN A 75 -23.33 -5.50 -2.13
N PRO A 76 -23.60 -6.78 -1.91
CA PRO A 76 -22.64 -7.85 -2.23
C PRO A 76 -22.34 -7.96 -3.73
N GLY A 77 -23.31 -7.66 -4.59
CA GLY A 77 -23.11 -7.63 -6.04
C GLY A 77 -22.14 -6.52 -6.48
N MET A 78 -22.29 -5.32 -5.94
CA MET A 78 -21.39 -4.20 -6.23
C MET A 78 -19.96 -4.50 -5.76
N LEU A 79 -19.82 -5.11 -4.58
CA LEU A 79 -18.51 -5.49 -4.05
C LEU A 79 -17.82 -6.53 -4.94
N ARG A 80 -18.54 -7.56 -5.42
CA ARG A 80 -18.00 -8.54 -6.37
C ARG A 80 -17.51 -7.85 -7.65
N THR A 81 -18.35 -7.04 -8.26
CA THR A 81 -17.99 -6.30 -9.48
C THR A 81 -16.76 -5.42 -9.27
N PHE A 82 -16.66 -4.72 -8.13
CA PHE A 82 -15.49 -3.91 -7.79
C PHE A 82 -14.21 -4.76 -7.73
N ILE A 83 -14.27 -5.90 -7.05
CA ILE A 83 -13.12 -6.80 -6.91
C ILE A 83 -12.73 -7.42 -8.26
N GLU A 84 -13.70 -7.86 -9.06
CA GLU A 84 -13.48 -8.39 -10.42
C GLU A 84 -12.79 -7.37 -11.32
N VAL A 85 -13.30 -6.14 -11.38
CA VAL A 85 -12.73 -5.05 -12.18
C VAL A 85 -11.31 -4.70 -11.71
N THR A 86 -11.09 -4.70 -10.39
CA THR A 86 -9.75 -4.44 -9.82
C THR A 86 -8.76 -5.52 -10.25
N HIS A 87 -9.12 -6.80 -10.17
CA HIS A 87 -8.25 -7.89 -10.61
C HIS A 87 -8.03 -7.86 -12.13
N GLU A 88 -9.05 -7.54 -12.93
CA GLU A 88 -8.90 -7.36 -14.38
C GLU A 88 -7.92 -6.23 -14.71
N ALA A 89 -7.99 -5.11 -14.00
CA ALA A 89 -7.05 -4.00 -14.17
C ALA A 89 -5.61 -4.41 -13.80
N ASN A 90 -5.43 -5.16 -12.71
CA ASN A 90 -4.15 -5.72 -12.31
C ASN A 90 -3.58 -6.69 -13.36
N ASP A 91 -4.43 -7.54 -13.95
CA ASP A 91 -4.04 -8.47 -15.01
C ASP A 91 -3.59 -7.73 -16.29
N ARG A 92 -4.32 -6.69 -16.66
CA ARG A 92 -3.94 -5.83 -17.79
C ARG A 92 -2.58 -5.15 -17.54
N TYR A 93 -2.34 -4.66 -16.33
CA TYR A 93 -1.07 -4.04 -15.98
C TYR A 93 0.08 -5.05 -16.05
N ARG A 94 -0.06 -6.22 -15.42
CA ARG A 94 0.95 -7.30 -15.47
C ARG A 94 1.26 -7.76 -16.89
N ALA A 95 0.26 -7.76 -17.75
CA ALA A 95 0.39 -8.13 -19.16
C ALA A 95 0.97 -7.00 -20.06
N GLY A 96 1.26 -5.83 -19.49
CA GLY A 96 1.72 -4.65 -20.25
C GLY A 96 0.66 -4.07 -21.19
N LYS A 97 -0.63 -4.32 -20.92
CA LYS A 97 -1.77 -3.91 -21.76
C LYS A 97 -2.53 -2.70 -21.20
N SER A 98 -2.06 -2.10 -20.12
CA SER A 98 -2.67 -0.91 -19.55
C SER A 98 -2.36 0.33 -20.37
N ASP A 99 -3.36 1.19 -20.56
CA ASP A 99 -3.16 2.51 -21.16
C ASP A 99 -2.56 3.48 -20.14
N MET A 100 -1.24 3.60 -20.16
CA MET A 100 -0.48 4.44 -19.23
C MET A 100 -0.83 5.92 -19.36
N ASN A 101 -1.27 6.39 -20.53
CA ASN A 101 -1.66 7.79 -20.72
C ASN A 101 -3.01 8.09 -20.06
N SER A 102 -3.99 7.20 -20.21
CA SER A 102 -5.28 7.33 -19.53
C SER A 102 -5.12 7.23 -18.01
N MET A 103 -4.27 6.32 -17.52
CA MET A 103 -3.97 6.19 -16.09
C MET A 103 -3.27 7.44 -15.54
N SER A 104 -2.28 7.98 -16.26
CA SER A 104 -1.58 9.22 -15.93
C SER A 104 -2.55 10.40 -15.81
N LYS A 105 -3.48 10.52 -16.76
CA LYS A 105 -4.49 11.56 -16.74
C LYS A 105 -5.46 11.41 -15.54
N ALA A 106 -5.88 10.19 -15.24
CA ALA A 106 -6.82 9.92 -14.14
C ALA A 106 -6.17 10.11 -12.74
N SER A 107 -4.87 9.82 -12.62
CA SER A 107 -4.13 9.96 -11.36
C SER A 107 -3.47 11.33 -11.18
N GLU A 108 -3.55 12.22 -12.20
CA GLU A 108 -2.86 13.51 -12.23
C GLU A 108 -1.33 13.41 -12.07
N MET A 109 -0.78 12.20 -12.30
CA MET A 109 0.65 11.92 -12.22
C MET A 109 1.29 11.89 -13.61
N LYS A 110 2.55 12.28 -13.73
CA LYS A 110 3.31 12.04 -14.96
C LYS A 110 3.49 10.55 -15.17
N VAL A 111 3.47 10.09 -16.43
CA VAL A 111 3.61 8.66 -16.79
C VAL A 111 4.85 8.02 -16.14
N ALA A 112 5.99 8.73 -16.13
CA ALA A 112 7.22 8.20 -15.52
C ALA A 112 7.09 8.00 -14.00
N ASP A 113 6.50 8.97 -13.28
CA ASP A 113 6.32 8.92 -11.84
C ASP A 113 5.31 7.85 -11.44
N MET A 114 4.24 7.73 -12.23
CA MET A 114 3.23 6.68 -12.03
C MET A 114 3.83 5.29 -12.26
N LYS A 115 4.62 5.13 -13.34
CA LYS A 115 5.29 3.85 -13.60
C LYS A 115 6.25 3.47 -12.48
N GLU A 116 7.07 4.39 -11.99
CA GLU A 116 7.96 4.17 -10.85
C GLU A 116 7.18 3.72 -9.60
N THR A 117 6.03 4.36 -9.33
CA THR A 117 5.15 3.98 -8.23
C THR A 117 4.60 2.56 -8.41
N LEU A 118 4.06 2.23 -9.59
CA LEU A 118 3.46 0.94 -9.86
C LEU A 118 4.48 -0.21 -9.88
N ASP A 119 5.70 0.04 -10.34
CA ASP A 119 6.80 -0.93 -10.32
C ASP A 119 7.21 -1.30 -8.86
N GLY A 120 6.88 -0.47 -7.89
CA GLY A 120 7.04 -0.75 -6.46
C GLY A 120 6.02 -1.73 -5.88
N PHE A 121 4.91 -2.01 -6.59
CA PHE A 121 3.87 -2.93 -6.13
C PHE A 121 3.99 -4.32 -6.75
N LYS A 122 3.55 -5.32 -6.00
CA LYS A 122 3.29 -6.66 -6.54
C LYS A 122 1.79 -6.86 -6.66
N PHE A 123 1.28 -6.79 -7.87
CA PHE A 123 -0.13 -7.05 -8.17
C PHE A 123 -0.38 -8.56 -8.19
N LEU A 124 -1.04 -9.07 -7.14
CA LEU A 124 -1.33 -10.49 -6.99
C LEU A 124 -2.51 -10.93 -7.86
N THR A 125 -2.47 -12.18 -8.34
CA THR A 125 -3.65 -12.85 -8.89
C THR A 125 -4.68 -13.12 -7.78
N PRO A 126 -5.95 -13.42 -8.10
CA PRO A 126 -6.93 -13.83 -7.09
C PRO A 126 -6.45 -15.01 -6.23
N SER A 127 -5.84 -16.02 -6.84
CA SER A 127 -5.31 -17.19 -6.13
C SER A 127 -4.13 -16.83 -5.22
N GLU A 128 -3.19 -15.98 -5.68
CA GLU A 128 -2.08 -15.50 -4.84
C GLU A 128 -2.59 -14.61 -3.71
N THR A 129 -3.62 -13.79 -3.97
CA THR A 129 -4.27 -12.97 -2.94
C THR A 129 -4.88 -13.86 -1.85
N LYS A 130 -5.65 -14.88 -2.26
CA LYS A 130 -6.23 -15.85 -1.33
C LYS A 130 -5.14 -16.54 -0.51
N GLN A 131 -4.11 -17.06 -1.15
CA GLN A 131 -3.00 -17.73 -0.46
C GLN A 131 -2.29 -16.78 0.52
N SER A 132 -2.08 -15.53 0.14
CA SER A 132 -1.49 -14.52 1.03
C SER A 132 -2.35 -14.24 2.25
N MET A 133 -3.66 -14.13 2.06
CA MET A 133 -4.63 -13.92 3.14
C MET A 133 -4.72 -15.12 4.09
N GLU A 134 -4.74 -16.35 3.54
CA GLU A 134 -4.87 -17.59 4.31
C GLU A 134 -3.56 -18.06 4.95
N SER A 135 -2.41 -17.53 4.54
CA SER A 135 -1.09 -17.91 5.09
C SER A 135 -0.86 -17.48 6.53
N GLY A 136 -1.75 -16.67 7.10
CA GLY A 136 -1.64 -16.07 8.43
C GLY A 136 -0.71 -14.87 8.53
N ASN A 137 0.09 -14.59 7.49
CA ASN A 137 1.00 -13.43 7.49
C ASN A 137 0.23 -12.11 7.47
N LEU A 138 -0.79 -12.01 6.61
CA LEU A 138 -1.65 -10.83 6.54
C LEU A 138 -2.51 -10.70 7.81
N ASP A 139 -3.11 -11.79 8.27
CA ASP A 139 -3.92 -11.81 9.48
C ASP A 139 -3.09 -11.40 10.72
N GLY A 140 -1.88 -11.93 10.86
CA GLY A 140 -0.95 -11.54 11.93
C GLY A 140 -0.55 -10.06 11.86
N PHE A 141 -0.30 -9.54 10.65
CA PHE A 141 -0.01 -8.12 10.45
C PHE A 141 -1.21 -7.24 10.83
N LEU A 142 -2.40 -7.55 10.35
CA LEU A 142 -3.63 -6.81 10.64
C LEU A 142 -3.99 -6.85 12.13
N LYS A 143 -3.85 -7.99 12.79
CA LYS A 143 -4.02 -8.11 14.25
C LYS A 143 -3.03 -7.25 15.01
N GLY A 144 -1.78 -7.19 14.57
CA GLY A 144 -0.75 -6.29 15.11
C GLY A 144 -1.11 -4.81 15.00
N MET A 145 -1.97 -4.45 14.04
CA MET A 145 -2.53 -3.11 13.85
C MET A 145 -3.86 -2.89 14.62
N GLY A 146 -4.34 -3.88 15.38
CA GLY A 146 -5.59 -3.78 16.14
C GLY A 146 -6.85 -4.09 15.33
N THR A 147 -6.71 -4.73 14.16
CA THR A 147 -7.87 -5.15 13.36
C THR A 147 -8.61 -6.28 14.05
N PRO A 148 -9.96 -6.26 14.10
CA PRO A 148 -10.76 -7.33 14.69
C PRO A 148 -10.57 -8.68 13.98
N ASP A 149 -10.78 -9.77 14.72
CA ASP A 149 -10.82 -11.10 14.14
C ASP A 149 -11.92 -11.20 13.07
N GLY A 150 -11.64 -11.87 11.95
CA GLY A 150 -12.59 -12.06 10.87
C GLY A 150 -12.74 -10.85 9.93
N ALA A 151 -11.89 -9.85 10.05
CA ALA A 151 -11.89 -8.69 9.13
C ALA A 151 -11.41 -9.04 7.71
N VAL A 152 -10.77 -10.21 7.52
CA VAL A 152 -10.32 -10.69 6.21
C VAL A 152 -11.35 -11.65 5.66
N ASP A 153 -11.97 -11.31 4.52
CA ASP A 153 -12.95 -12.15 3.82
C ASP A 153 -12.50 -12.44 2.39
N THR A 154 -12.23 -13.71 2.11
CA THR A 154 -11.80 -14.19 0.78
C THR A 154 -12.94 -14.65 -0.12
N SER A 155 -14.19 -14.66 0.38
CA SER A 155 -15.36 -15.20 -0.33
C SER A 155 -15.77 -14.40 -1.57
N PHE A 156 -15.27 -13.17 -1.69
CA PHE A 156 -15.53 -12.28 -2.82
C PHE A 156 -14.46 -12.35 -3.93
N LEU A 157 -13.36 -13.08 -3.73
CA LEU A 157 -12.33 -13.21 -4.75
C LEU A 157 -12.85 -13.99 -5.98
N PRO A 158 -12.54 -13.55 -7.20
CA PRO A 158 -12.94 -14.22 -8.45
C PRO A 158 -12.00 -15.41 -8.73
N LEU A 159 -12.28 -16.54 -8.09
CA LEU A 159 -11.49 -17.78 -8.18
C LEU A 159 -12.04 -18.71 -9.25
#